data_683e421c43956d9140194f186bfe066a
#
_entry.id   683e421c43956d9140194f186bfe066a
#
_cell.length_a   1.000
_cell.length_b   1.000
_cell.length_c   1.000
_cell.angle_alpha   90.00
_cell.angle_beta   90.00
_cell.angle_gamma   90.00
#
_symmetry.space_group_name_H-M   'P 1'
#
loop_
_entity.id
_entity.type
_entity.pdbx_description
1 polymer ?
#
loop_
_entity_poly.entity_id
_entity_poly.type
_entity_poly.pdbx_seq_one_letter_code
_entity_poly.pdbx_strand_id
1 'polypeptide(L)'
;EPPGLLRLVFKSEEFVAPDLASYMAKVEAAQPSVNSAFLTGHTTLRMNAMGDDLDRAATPDEIDYMKGQLEQAMREGSIGLSTGLFYDPANAAPTQEVIELASVLTDYDGIYTTHMRDEADHVVASVEESIQIGAIAKVPVIISHHKCQGKQNFGRSTETLKIMAAARKTQPVALDVYPYEACSTVLNKTNVLGALRTMVTWSDPHPEMCGRDLDDIADELGLSQLDAMEKLMPGGAIYFMMDEADIDRIMTSENAMIGSDGLPEDEHPHPRLWGTFPRVLGHYVREKQLMPVHEAVHRMTGLSAGNFMLKDRGLIRQGYFADITIFDADRVIDKATY
;
A
#
# COMPACT_ATOMS: atom_id res chain seq x y z
N GLU A 1 -11.87 1.83 -20.10
CA GLU A 1 -11.70 2.49 -18.79
C GLU A 1 -10.75 1.67 -17.93
N PRO A 2 -9.88 2.29 -17.12
CA PRO A 2 -9.05 1.55 -16.20
C PRO A 2 -9.93 0.79 -15.18
N PRO A 3 -9.57 -0.45 -14.80
CA PRO A 3 -10.29 -1.20 -13.77
C PRO A 3 -10.35 -0.43 -12.45
N GLY A 4 -11.38 -0.68 -11.62
CA GLY A 4 -11.73 0.11 -10.45
C GLY A 4 -10.58 0.56 -9.56
N LEU A 5 -9.61 -0.31 -9.25
CA LEU A 5 -8.45 0.03 -8.45
C LEU A 5 -7.53 1.08 -9.13
N LEU A 6 -7.32 0.98 -10.44
CA LEU A 6 -6.46 1.92 -11.17
C LEU A 6 -7.06 3.32 -11.25
N ARG A 7 -8.39 3.47 -11.06
CA ARG A 7 -9.06 4.77 -10.96
C ARG A 7 -8.65 5.58 -9.72
N LEU A 8 -8.09 4.93 -8.69
CA LEU A 8 -7.52 5.63 -7.53
C LEU A 8 -6.27 6.46 -7.88
N VAL A 9 -5.62 6.13 -9.00
CA VAL A 9 -4.37 6.78 -9.41
C VAL A 9 -4.42 7.38 -10.82
N PHE A 10 -5.49 7.11 -11.60
CA PHE A 10 -5.65 7.62 -12.96
C PHE A 10 -7.08 8.05 -13.23
N LYS A 11 -7.26 9.31 -13.59
CA LYS A 11 -8.56 9.85 -14.05
C LYS A 11 -8.64 10.03 -15.56
N SER A 12 -7.54 9.89 -16.31
CA SER A 12 -7.54 10.17 -17.75
C SER A 12 -7.09 8.98 -18.60
N GLU A 13 -7.67 8.88 -19.81
CA GLU A 13 -7.25 7.95 -20.86
C GLU A 13 -5.87 8.30 -21.48
N GLU A 14 -5.29 9.43 -21.12
CA GLU A 14 -4.02 9.93 -21.66
C GLU A 14 -2.79 9.29 -21.03
N PHE A 15 -2.99 8.44 -20.02
CA PHE A 15 -1.88 7.79 -19.35
C PHE A 15 -1.41 6.56 -20.12
N VAL A 16 -0.63 6.79 -21.16
CA VAL A 16 0.00 5.71 -21.94
C VAL A 16 1.50 5.80 -21.80
N ALA A 17 2.07 4.92 -20.99
CA ALA A 17 3.49 4.61 -20.99
C ALA A 17 3.61 3.11 -21.33
N PRO A 18 4.13 2.74 -22.51
CA PRO A 18 4.18 1.35 -22.94
C PRO A 18 5.18 0.50 -22.13
N ASP A 19 6.10 1.14 -21.42
CA ASP A 19 7.15 0.54 -20.61
C ASP A 19 7.55 1.46 -19.45
N LEU A 20 8.33 0.91 -18.51
CA LEU A 20 8.77 1.66 -17.33
C LEU A 20 9.72 2.82 -17.71
N ALA A 21 10.60 2.63 -18.69
CA ALA A 21 11.53 3.68 -19.12
C ALA A 21 10.76 4.91 -19.63
N SER A 22 9.71 4.72 -20.42
CA SER A 22 8.84 5.79 -20.90
C SER A 22 8.08 6.48 -19.75
N TYR A 23 7.65 5.71 -18.75
CA TYR A 23 7.01 6.26 -17.55
C TYR A 23 7.99 7.12 -16.74
N MET A 24 9.18 6.60 -16.47
CA MET A 24 10.22 7.32 -15.73
C MET A 24 10.63 8.61 -16.43
N ALA A 25 10.74 8.60 -17.77
CA ALA A 25 11.05 9.79 -18.54
C ALA A 25 9.97 10.89 -18.40
N LYS A 26 8.67 10.49 -18.32
CA LYS A 26 7.58 11.45 -18.06
C LYS A 26 7.65 12.03 -16.66
N VAL A 27 7.95 11.19 -15.64
CA VAL A 27 8.11 11.66 -14.25
C VAL A 27 9.30 12.62 -14.16
N GLU A 28 10.43 12.30 -14.78
CA GLU A 28 11.60 13.18 -14.82
C GLU A 28 11.30 14.51 -15.51
N ALA A 29 10.59 14.48 -16.62
CA ALA A 29 10.15 15.69 -17.34
C ALA A 29 9.22 16.58 -16.51
N ALA A 30 8.42 16.00 -15.61
CA ALA A 30 7.55 16.72 -14.68
C ALA A 30 8.32 17.38 -13.52
N GLN A 31 9.61 17.07 -13.35
CA GLN A 31 10.49 17.64 -12.32
C GLN A 31 9.90 17.57 -10.90
N PRO A 32 9.56 16.37 -10.38
CA PRO A 32 8.97 16.24 -9.05
C PRO A 32 9.91 16.80 -7.98
N SER A 33 9.33 17.34 -6.91
CA SER A 33 10.08 17.91 -5.78
C SER A 33 10.67 16.85 -4.84
N VAL A 34 10.38 15.58 -5.08
CA VAL A 34 10.86 14.42 -4.30
C VAL A 34 11.45 13.37 -5.23
N ASN A 35 12.36 12.57 -4.70
CA ASN A 35 12.88 11.42 -5.44
C ASN A 35 11.84 10.31 -5.53
N SER A 36 11.88 9.52 -6.60
CA SER A 36 10.95 8.43 -6.87
C SER A 36 11.71 7.13 -7.15
N ALA A 37 11.17 6.02 -6.68
CA ALA A 37 11.55 4.66 -7.05
C ALA A 37 10.28 3.89 -7.42
N PHE A 38 10.37 2.98 -8.37
CA PHE A 38 9.19 2.37 -8.98
C PHE A 38 9.19 0.87 -8.79
N LEU A 39 8.01 0.34 -8.46
CA LEU A 39 7.71 -1.09 -8.46
C LEU A 39 6.84 -1.42 -9.67
N THR A 40 7.04 -2.60 -10.24
CA THR A 40 6.20 -3.11 -11.32
C THR A 40 4.94 -3.75 -10.72
N GLY A 41 3.77 -3.27 -11.12
CA GLY A 41 2.48 -3.73 -10.59
C GLY A 41 2.00 -5.03 -11.23
N HIS A 42 1.69 -6.05 -10.43
CA HIS A 42 1.14 -7.33 -10.88
C HIS A 42 -0.16 -7.19 -11.68
N THR A 43 -1.09 -6.36 -11.22
CA THR A 43 -2.36 -6.09 -11.92
C THR A 43 -2.11 -5.60 -13.34
N THR A 44 -1.14 -4.70 -13.55
CA THR A 44 -0.77 -4.21 -14.88
C THR A 44 -0.21 -5.33 -15.76
N LEU A 45 0.64 -6.20 -15.19
CA LEU A 45 1.17 -7.36 -15.92
C LEU A 45 0.05 -8.31 -16.36
N ARG A 46 -0.91 -8.62 -15.46
CA ARG A 46 -2.07 -9.45 -15.79
C ARG A 46 -2.91 -8.82 -16.91
N MET A 47 -3.23 -7.54 -16.82
CA MET A 47 -4.00 -6.83 -17.85
C MET A 47 -3.32 -6.89 -19.21
N ASN A 48 -2.01 -6.71 -19.26
CA ASN A 48 -1.24 -6.78 -20.50
C ASN A 48 -1.21 -8.19 -21.10
N ALA A 49 -1.19 -9.23 -20.25
CA ALA A 49 -1.10 -10.61 -20.68
C ALA A 49 -2.46 -11.22 -21.04
N MET A 50 -3.51 -10.87 -20.31
CA MET A 50 -4.81 -11.55 -20.33
C MET A 50 -5.94 -10.71 -20.94
N GLY A 51 -5.69 -9.41 -21.19
CA GLY A 51 -6.74 -8.49 -21.69
C GLY A 51 -7.90 -8.36 -20.70
N ASP A 52 -9.11 -8.62 -21.15
CA ASP A 52 -10.34 -8.51 -20.34
C ASP A 52 -10.70 -9.80 -19.56
N ASP A 53 -9.98 -10.92 -19.78
CA ASP A 53 -10.28 -12.23 -19.16
C ASP A 53 -9.49 -12.42 -17.86
N LEU A 54 -9.78 -11.58 -16.87
CA LEU A 54 -8.97 -11.39 -15.66
C LEU A 54 -9.45 -12.19 -14.43
N ASP A 55 -10.67 -12.76 -14.48
CA ASP A 55 -11.31 -13.43 -13.34
C ASP A 55 -10.90 -14.91 -13.18
N ARG A 56 -9.73 -15.26 -13.64
CA ARG A 56 -9.15 -16.61 -13.58
C ARG A 56 -7.65 -16.60 -13.30
N ALA A 57 -7.09 -17.76 -12.99
CA ALA A 57 -5.65 -17.95 -13.00
C ALA A 57 -5.07 -17.71 -14.40
N ALA A 58 -3.88 -17.15 -14.50
CA ALA A 58 -3.15 -17.05 -15.75
C ALA A 58 -2.69 -18.43 -16.25
N THR A 59 -2.68 -18.61 -17.56
CA THR A 59 -2.08 -19.79 -18.21
C THR A 59 -0.55 -19.74 -18.14
N PRO A 60 0.16 -20.86 -18.35
CA PRO A 60 1.63 -20.86 -18.40
C PRO A 60 2.20 -19.86 -19.43
N ASP A 61 1.59 -19.74 -20.60
CA ASP A 61 2.06 -18.81 -21.65
C ASP A 61 1.86 -17.34 -21.21
N GLU A 62 0.74 -17.02 -20.51
CA GLU A 62 0.49 -15.69 -19.95
C GLU A 62 1.47 -15.39 -18.81
N ILE A 63 1.79 -16.36 -17.96
CA ILE A 63 2.80 -16.21 -16.90
C ILE A 63 4.17 -15.94 -17.53
N ASP A 64 4.56 -16.66 -18.56
CA ASP A 64 5.84 -16.44 -19.25
C ASP A 64 5.89 -15.06 -19.92
N TYR A 65 4.78 -14.60 -20.48
CA TYR A 65 4.67 -13.23 -21.00
C TYR A 65 4.85 -12.17 -19.89
N MET A 66 4.16 -12.33 -18.76
CA MET A 66 4.30 -11.45 -17.59
C MET A 66 5.73 -11.42 -17.04
N LYS A 67 6.40 -12.58 -16.97
CA LYS A 67 7.82 -12.67 -16.59
C LYS A 67 8.72 -11.85 -17.52
N GLY A 68 8.51 -11.96 -18.83
CA GLY A 68 9.26 -11.17 -19.81
C GLY A 68 9.08 -9.67 -19.65
N GLN A 69 7.85 -9.21 -19.35
CA GLN A 69 7.57 -7.81 -19.06
C GLN A 69 8.22 -7.35 -17.74
N LEU A 70 8.16 -8.18 -16.69
CA LEU A 70 8.80 -7.88 -15.41
C LEU A 70 10.33 -7.80 -15.56
N GLU A 71 10.95 -8.74 -16.28
CA GLU A 71 12.39 -8.69 -16.59
C GLU A 71 12.78 -7.41 -17.33
N GLN A 72 11.97 -6.98 -18.30
CA GLN A 72 12.20 -5.73 -19.00
C GLN A 72 12.15 -4.55 -18.03
N ALA A 73 11.11 -4.46 -17.22
CA ALA A 73 10.96 -3.40 -16.23
C ALA A 73 12.11 -3.36 -15.22
N MET A 74 12.61 -4.53 -14.77
CA MET A 74 13.79 -4.61 -13.89
C MET A 74 15.06 -4.07 -14.56
N ARG A 75 15.27 -4.38 -15.84
CA ARG A 75 16.39 -3.80 -16.62
C ARG A 75 16.27 -2.29 -16.82
N GLU A 76 15.06 -1.77 -16.86
CA GLU A 76 14.75 -0.34 -17.02
C GLU A 76 14.81 0.44 -15.69
N GLY A 77 14.95 -0.22 -14.54
CA GLY A 77 15.16 0.41 -13.24
C GLY A 77 14.02 0.25 -12.23
N SER A 78 13.09 -0.70 -12.46
CA SER A 78 12.19 -1.16 -11.40
C SER A 78 12.99 -1.72 -10.24
N ILE A 79 12.54 -1.46 -9.01
CA ILE A 79 13.17 -2.01 -7.81
C ILE A 79 12.52 -3.33 -7.35
N GLY A 80 11.45 -3.77 -8.03
CA GLY A 80 10.78 -5.01 -7.67
C GLY A 80 9.36 -5.13 -8.21
N LEU A 81 8.65 -6.13 -7.69
CA LEU A 81 7.26 -6.46 -7.98
C LEU A 81 6.36 -6.00 -6.84
N SER A 82 5.21 -5.39 -7.16
CA SER A 82 4.14 -5.12 -6.20
C SER A 82 2.87 -5.88 -6.56
N THR A 83 2.18 -6.41 -5.54
CA THR A 83 0.88 -7.06 -5.70
C THR A 83 -0.18 -6.41 -4.83
N GLY A 84 -1.44 -6.45 -5.27
CA GLY A 84 -2.61 -6.07 -4.49
C GLY A 84 -3.63 -7.22 -4.54
N LEU A 85 -3.33 -8.33 -3.86
CA LEU A 85 -4.08 -9.60 -3.97
C LEU A 85 -5.50 -9.53 -3.41
N PHE A 86 -5.84 -8.48 -2.67
CA PHE A 86 -7.21 -8.20 -2.22
C PHE A 86 -8.13 -7.77 -3.37
N TYR A 87 -7.58 -7.06 -4.36
CA TYR A 87 -8.35 -6.38 -5.38
C TYR A 87 -8.56 -7.22 -6.63
N ASP A 88 -9.74 -7.04 -7.26
CA ASP A 88 -9.94 -7.47 -8.64
C ASP A 88 -9.03 -6.65 -9.57
N PRO A 89 -8.40 -7.27 -10.56
CA PRO A 89 -8.43 -8.69 -10.93
C PRO A 89 -7.31 -9.55 -10.30
N ALA A 90 -6.48 -8.99 -9.42
CA ALA A 90 -5.33 -9.71 -8.86
C ALA A 90 -5.74 -10.82 -7.87
N ASN A 91 -6.94 -10.73 -7.27
CA ASN A 91 -7.46 -11.72 -6.32
C ASN A 91 -7.69 -13.12 -6.96
N ALA A 92 -7.91 -13.18 -8.27
CA ALA A 92 -8.04 -14.42 -9.02
C ALA A 92 -6.69 -15.16 -9.22
N ALA A 93 -5.57 -14.49 -8.95
CA ALA A 93 -4.25 -15.09 -9.06
C ALA A 93 -4.00 -16.10 -7.93
N PRO A 94 -3.63 -17.36 -8.24
CA PRO A 94 -3.17 -18.30 -7.22
C PRO A 94 -1.78 -17.90 -6.71
N THR A 95 -1.44 -18.31 -5.48
CA THR A 95 -0.12 -18.08 -4.87
C THR A 95 1.03 -18.50 -5.78
N GLN A 96 0.86 -19.59 -6.54
CA GLN A 96 1.87 -20.12 -7.47
C GLN A 96 2.22 -19.14 -8.59
N GLU A 97 1.24 -18.43 -9.16
CA GLU A 97 1.46 -17.39 -10.17
C GLU A 97 2.37 -16.29 -9.63
N VAL A 98 2.10 -15.83 -8.40
CA VAL A 98 2.90 -14.78 -7.75
C VAL A 98 4.32 -15.28 -7.45
N ILE A 99 4.49 -16.54 -7.02
CA ILE A 99 5.81 -17.15 -6.80
C ILE A 99 6.62 -17.17 -8.09
N GLU A 100 6.02 -17.55 -9.20
CA GLU A 100 6.70 -17.60 -10.49
C GLU A 100 7.17 -16.23 -10.96
N LEU A 101 6.33 -15.21 -10.80
CA LEU A 101 6.72 -13.83 -11.11
C LEU A 101 7.79 -13.31 -10.14
N ALA A 102 7.62 -13.51 -8.85
CA ALA A 102 8.59 -13.05 -7.84
C ALA A 102 9.96 -13.71 -8.03
N SER A 103 10.02 -14.93 -8.57
CA SER A 103 11.29 -15.63 -8.84
C SER A 103 12.18 -14.92 -9.88
N VAL A 104 11.59 -14.10 -10.75
CA VAL A 104 12.34 -13.26 -11.72
C VAL A 104 13.23 -12.24 -10.97
N LEU A 105 12.78 -11.74 -9.83
CA LEU A 105 13.47 -10.69 -9.08
C LEU A 105 14.84 -11.12 -8.56
N THR A 106 15.06 -12.42 -8.38
CA THR A 106 16.32 -12.98 -7.83
C THR A 106 17.54 -12.60 -8.69
N ASP A 107 17.36 -12.51 -10.00
CA ASP A 107 18.45 -12.19 -10.94
C ASP A 107 18.77 -10.68 -10.96
N TYR A 108 17.96 -9.85 -10.30
CA TYR A 108 18.04 -8.40 -10.31
C TYR A 108 18.21 -7.78 -8.92
N ASP A 109 18.42 -8.58 -7.88
CA ASP A 109 18.39 -8.11 -6.48
C ASP A 109 17.07 -7.35 -6.15
N GLY A 110 15.94 -7.74 -6.75
CA GLY A 110 14.66 -7.06 -6.59
C GLY A 110 13.93 -7.47 -5.31
N ILE A 111 12.91 -6.69 -4.93
CA ILE A 111 12.07 -6.92 -3.76
C ILE A 111 10.64 -7.27 -4.16
N TYR A 112 9.95 -8.05 -3.32
CA TYR A 112 8.52 -8.32 -3.42
C TYR A 112 7.77 -7.49 -2.37
N THR A 113 6.82 -6.66 -2.80
CA THR A 113 5.93 -5.91 -1.92
C THR A 113 4.49 -6.33 -2.13
N THR A 114 3.66 -6.29 -1.09
CA THR A 114 2.28 -6.76 -1.22
C THR A 114 1.29 -6.00 -0.33
N HIS A 115 0.20 -5.53 -0.94
CA HIS A 115 -1.08 -5.47 -0.26
C HIS A 115 -1.61 -6.89 -0.21
N MET A 116 -1.72 -7.45 0.98
CA MET A 116 -2.05 -8.86 1.19
C MET A 116 -3.45 -9.22 0.67
N ARG A 117 -3.70 -10.51 0.50
CA ARG A 117 -4.99 -11.03 0.02
C ARG A 117 -6.16 -10.71 0.95
N ASP A 118 -5.91 -10.71 2.26
CA ASP A 118 -6.89 -10.40 3.28
C ASP A 118 -6.20 -9.75 4.47
N GLU A 119 -6.69 -8.61 4.91
CA GLU A 119 -6.18 -7.87 6.07
C GLU A 119 -7.17 -7.94 7.26
N ALA A 120 -8.23 -8.75 7.12
CA ALA A 120 -9.31 -8.94 8.10
C ALA A 120 -9.28 -10.37 8.70
N ASP A 121 -10.31 -11.16 8.46
CA ASP A 121 -10.50 -12.46 9.13
C ASP A 121 -9.41 -13.49 8.80
N HIS A 122 -8.82 -13.39 7.59
CA HIS A 122 -7.73 -14.27 7.13
C HIS A 122 -6.35 -13.60 7.13
N VAL A 123 -6.17 -12.52 7.90
CA VAL A 123 -4.91 -11.75 7.96
C VAL A 123 -3.70 -12.62 8.27
N VAL A 124 -3.83 -13.62 9.14
CA VAL A 124 -2.74 -14.55 9.48
C VAL A 124 -2.34 -15.40 8.28
N ALA A 125 -3.30 -16.00 7.59
CA ALA A 125 -3.02 -16.80 6.39
C ALA A 125 -2.40 -15.94 5.27
N SER A 126 -2.80 -14.68 5.14
CA SER A 126 -2.24 -13.74 4.17
C SER A 126 -0.80 -13.33 4.49
N VAL A 127 -0.46 -13.19 5.77
CA VAL A 127 0.93 -13.00 6.21
C VAL A 127 1.77 -14.23 5.89
N GLU A 128 1.26 -15.43 6.18
CA GLU A 128 1.94 -16.70 5.86
C GLU A 128 2.11 -16.89 4.35
N GLU A 129 1.10 -16.56 3.52
CA GLU A 129 1.18 -16.58 2.06
C GLU A 129 2.31 -15.65 1.56
N SER A 130 2.35 -14.41 2.07
CA SER A 130 3.37 -13.42 1.68
C SER A 130 4.78 -13.90 2.00
N ILE A 131 4.98 -14.46 3.19
CA ILE A 131 6.25 -15.04 3.64
C ILE A 131 6.63 -16.26 2.78
N GLN A 132 5.67 -17.13 2.47
CA GLN A 132 5.88 -18.29 1.61
C GLN A 132 6.34 -17.90 0.20
N ILE A 133 5.72 -16.88 -0.39
CA ILE A 133 6.11 -16.35 -1.71
C ILE A 133 7.58 -15.95 -1.68
N GLY A 134 7.99 -15.12 -0.73
CA GLY A 134 9.37 -14.69 -0.60
C GLY A 134 10.36 -15.82 -0.33
N ALA A 135 9.97 -16.80 0.51
CA ALA A 135 10.81 -17.95 0.82
C ALA A 135 11.11 -18.83 -0.41
N ILE A 136 10.08 -19.10 -1.21
CA ILE A 136 10.21 -19.95 -2.40
C ILE A 136 10.93 -19.19 -3.54
N ALA A 137 10.54 -17.93 -3.77
CA ALA A 137 11.16 -17.07 -4.77
C ALA A 137 12.58 -16.60 -4.36
N LYS A 138 12.97 -16.74 -3.07
CA LYS A 138 14.25 -16.30 -2.49
C LYS A 138 14.48 -14.79 -2.61
N VAL A 139 13.45 -14.01 -2.36
CA VAL A 139 13.47 -12.55 -2.43
C VAL A 139 13.05 -11.91 -1.11
N PRO A 140 13.53 -10.71 -0.78
CA PRO A 140 13.02 -9.93 0.34
C PRO A 140 11.52 -9.65 0.18
N VAL A 141 10.78 -9.72 1.31
CA VAL A 141 9.34 -9.42 1.36
C VAL A 141 9.10 -8.16 2.17
N ILE A 142 8.28 -7.26 1.63
CA ILE A 142 7.74 -6.10 2.35
C ILE A 142 6.22 -6.22 2.35
N ILE A 143 5.63 -6.41 3.53
CA ILE A 143 4.20 -6.35 3.72
C ILE A 143 3.82 -4.87 3.87
N SER A 144 3.20 -4.31 2.82
CA SER A 144 2.82 -2.91 2.76
C SER A 144 1.67 -2.61 3.72
N HIS A 145 1.70 -1.42 4.34
CA HIS A 145 0.64 -0.87 5.19
C HIS A 145 -0.03 -1.91 6.11
N HIS A 146 0.78 -2.74 6.78
CA HIS A 146 0.28 -3.84 7.60
C HIS A 146 -0.74 -3.37 8.64
N LYS A 147 -1.87 -4.04 8.68
CA LYS A 147 -2.99 -3.78 9.60
C LYS A 147 -3.81 -5.04 9.87
N CYS A 148 -4.65 -4.99 10.90
CA CYS A 148 -5.69 -5.98 11.17
C CYS A 148 -7.03 -5.25 11.13
N GLN A 149 -7.81 -5.49 10.08
CA GLN A 149 -9.05 -4.78 9.79
C GLN A 149 -10.26 -5.44 10.45
N GLY A 150 -11.20 -4.59 10.90
CA GLY A 150 -12.47 -5.02 11.49
C GLY A 150 -12.36 -5.31 12.99
N LYS A 151 -13.40 -4.91 13.72
CA LYS A 151 -13.45 -4.96 15.19
C LYS A 151 -13.14 -6.36 15.76
N GLN A 152 -13.57 -7.42 15.09
CA GLN A 152 -13.33 -8.80 15.47
C GLN A 152 -11.87 -9.23 15.36
N ASN A 153 -11.05 -8.46 14.65
CA ASN A 153 -9.63 -8.72 14.42
C ASN A 153 -8.69 -7.82 15.25
N PHE A 154 -9.24 -6.93 16.08
CA PHE A 154 -8.45 -6.07 16.94
C PHE A 154 -7.57 -6.90 17.89
N GLY A 155 -6.29 -6.54 18.03
CA GLY A 155 -5.29 -7.25 18.82
C GLY A 155 -4.54 -8.35 18.06
N ARG A 156 -4.99 -8.76 16.85
CA ARG A 156 -4.34 -9.84 16.08
C ARG A 156 -2.97 -9.45 15.51
N SER A 157 -2.59 -8.18 15.57
CA SER A 157 -1.20 -7.80 15.27
C SER A 157 -0.18 -8.51 16.16
N THR A 158 -0.56 -8.95 17.37
CA THR A 158 0.30 -9.79 18.24
C THR A 158 0.66 -11.12 17.58
N GLU A 159 -0.27 -11.72 16.86
CA GLU A 159 -0.11 -12.99 16.17
C GLU A 159 0.70 -12.79 14.87
N THR A 160 0.31 -11.83 14.03
CA THR A 160 0.97 -11.56 12.74
C THR A 160 2.43 -11.14 12.91
N LEU A 161 2.73 -10.27 13.86
CA LEU A 161 4.10 -9.84 14.16
C LEU A 161 4.98 -10.97 14.69
N LYS A 162 4.41 -11.90 15.47
CA LYS A 162 5.13 -13.10 15.93
C LYS A 162 5.52 -14.02 14.76
N ILE A 163 4.64 -14.18 13.78
CA ILE A 163 4.91 -14.97 12.57
C ILE A 163 6.02 -14.30 11.75
N MET A 164 5.92 -12.99 11.51
CA MET A 164 6.96 -12.23 10.81
C MET A 164 8.32 -12.29 11.53
N ALA A 165 8.34 -12.15 12.87
CA ALA A 165 9.56 -12.27 13.64
C ALA A 165 10.19 -13.67 13.56
N ALA A 166 9.38 -14.72 13.45
CA ALA A 166 9.88 -16.06 13.22
C ALA A 166 10.50 -16.22 11.82
N ALA A 167 9.84 -15.68 10.78
CA ALA A 167 10.31 -15.73 9.41
C ALA A 167 11.62 -14.95 9.20
N ARG A 168 11.82 -13.82 9.89
CA ARG A 168 13.04 -13.01 9.83
C ARG A 168 14.32 -13.77 10.21
N LYS A 169 14.21 -14.89 10.91
CA LYS A 169 15.36 -15.74 11.24
C LYS A 169 15.94 -16.48 10.03
N THR A 170 15.18 -16.60 8.95
CA THR A 170 15.54 -17.38 7.77
C THR A 170 15.47 -16.62 6.47
N GLN A 171 14.75 -15.48 6.43
CA GLN A 171 14.62 -14.64 5.24
C GLN A 171 14.35 -13.18 5.58
N PRO A 172 14.67 -12.23 4.70
CA PRO A 172 14.34 -10.82 4.90
C PRO A 172 12.83 -10.60 4.83
N VAL A 173 12.23 -10.13 5.93
CA VAL A 173 10.80 -9.72 6.01
C VAL A 173 10.73 -8.37 6.69
N ALA A 174 10.15 -7.38 6.02
CA ALA A 174 9.86 -6.08 6.55
C ALA A 174 8.35 -5.76 6.38
N LEU A 175 7.94 -4.67 6.96
CA LEU A 175 6.58 -4.13 6.79
C LEU A 175 6.62 -2.60 6.84
N ASP A 176 5.58 -1.96 6.37
CA ASP A 176 5.32 -0.57 6.68
C ASP A 176 3.93 -0.36 7.29
N VAL A 177 3.72 0.79 7.89
CA VAL A 177 2.48 1.17 8.57
C VAL A 177 2.28 2.68 8.48
N TYR A 178 1.03 3.12 8.42
CA TYR A 178 0.66 4.52 8.56
C TYR A 178 -0.04 4.77 9.92
N PRO A 179 0.06 6.00 10.47
CA PRO A 179 -0.37 6.32 11.83
C PRO A 179 -1.85 6.71 11.92
N TYR A 180 -2.76 5.90 11.38
CA TYR A 180 -4.20 6.21 11.34
C TYR A 180 -5.05 4.96 11.51
N GLU A 181 -6.21 5.11 12.16
CA GLU A 181 -7.19 4.04 12.41
C GLU A 181 -8.14 3.78 11.22
N ALA A 182 -7.95 4.52 10.13
CA ALA A 182 -8.73 4.39 8.92
C ALA A 182 -7.84 4.11 7.70
N CYS A 183 -8.37 3.37 6.73
CA CYS A 183 -7.78 3.21 5.41
C CYS A 183 -8.62 3.94 4.35
N SER A 184 -8.09 4.10 3.14
CA SER A 184 -8.80 4.66 1.99
C SER A 184 -8.59 3.82 0.76
N THR A 185 -9.69 3.48 0.07
CA THR A 185 -9.69 2.73 -1.20
C THR A 185 -11.03 2.89 -1.93
N VAL A 186 -11.23 2.17 -3.03
CA VAL A 186 -12.51 2.14 -3.74
C VAL A 186 -13.67 1.68 -2.86
N LEU A 187 -14.87 2.18 -3.14
CA LEU A 187 -16.09 1.69 -2.50
C LEU A 187 -16.27 0.20 -2.81
N ASN A 188 -16.40 -0.61 -1.77
CA ASN A 188 -16.66 -2.05 -1.88
C ASN A 188 -17.43 -2.58 -0.67
N LYS A 189 -18.18 -3.65 -0.91
CA LYS A 189 -19.08 -4.26 0.06
C LYS A 189 -18.34 -4.81 1.29
N THR A 190 -17.20 -5.43 1.09
CA THR A 190 -16.41 -6.05 2.17
C THR A 190 -15.99 -5.02 3.20
N ASN A 191 -15.44 -3.90 2.75
CA ASN A 191 -14.98 -2.84 3.64
C ASN A 191 -16.15 -2.10 4.32
N VAL A 192 -17.25 -1.83 3.60
CA VAL A 192 -18.45 -1.22 4.21
C VAL A 192 -18.99 -2.08 5.35
N LEU A 193 -19.07 -3.40 5.17
CA LEU A 193 -19.53 -4.31 6.22
C LEU A 193 -18.56 -4.47 7.39
N GLY A 194 -17.26 -4.31 7.16
CA GLY A 194 -16.21 -4.44 8.17
C GLY A 194 -15.91 -3.15 8.94
N ALA A 195 -16.28 -2.00 8.41
CA ALA A 195 -15.97 -0.70 8.99
C ALA A 195 -16.92 -0.33 10.13
N LEU A 196 -16.40 0.41 11.10
CA LEU A 196 -17.18 1.06 12.17
C LEU A 196 -17.86 2.36 11.66
N ARG A 197 -17.28 2.96 10.63
CA ARG A 197 -17.72 4.18 9.95
C ARG A 197 -17.13 4.20 8.56
N THR A 198 -17.90 4.65 7.58
CA THR A 198 -17.46 4.83 6.18
C THR A 198 -17.74 6.27 5.74
N MET A 199 -16.73 7.00 5.26
CA MET A 199 -16.85 8.33 4.70
C MET A 199 -16.54 8.29 3.20
N VAL A 200 -17.44 8.81 2.38
CA VAL A 200 -17.27 8.85 0.91
C VAL A 200 -16.22 9.90 0.52
N THR A 201 -15.21 9.52 -0.25
CA THR A 201 -14.14 10.45 -0.69
C THR A 201 -14.38 11.00 -2.10
N TRP A 202 -15.06 10.25 -2.92
CA TRP A 202 -15.54 10.65 -4.25
C TRP A 202 -16.62 9.67 -4.74
N SER A 203 -17.44 10.14 -5.68
CA SER A 203 -18.43 9.31 -6.39
C SER A 203 -18.66 9.92 -7.77
N ASP A 204 -18.50 9.11 -8.83
CA ASP A 204 -18.76 9.61 -10.19
C ASP A 204 -20.22 10.01 -10.41
N PRO A 205 -21.21 9.16 -10.00
CA PRO A 205 -22.62 9.51 -10.19
C PRO A 205 -23.13 10.57 -9.22
N HIS A 206 -22.49 10.74 -8.05
CA HIS A 206 -22.95 11.61 -6.97
C HIS A 206 -21.81 12.39 -6.30
N PRO A 207 -21.11 13.30 -7.03
CA PRO A 207 -19.98 14.06 -6.49
C PRO A 207 -20.37 14.94 -5.29
N GLU A 208 -21.65 15.34 -5.18
CA GLU A 208 -22.19 16.12 -4.04
C GLU A 208 -22.18 15.36 -2.70
N MET A 209 -21.97 14.04 -2.74
CA MET A 209 -21.87 13.20 -1.53
C MET A 209 -20.46 13.11 -0.96
N CYS A 210 -19.47 13.68 -1.63
CA CYS A 210 -18.09 13.70 -1.18
C CYS A 210 -17.93 14.34 0.20
N GLY A 211 -17.13 13.72 1.08
CA GLY A 211 -16.88 14.16 2.46
C GLY A 211 -18.00 13.83 3.47
N ARG A 212 -19.03 13.08 3.06
CA ARG A 212 -20.14 12.68 3.93
C ARG A 212 -20.01 11.24 4.40
N ASP A 213 -20.58 10.95 5.55
CA ASP A 213 -20.70 9.59 6.07
C ASP A 213 -21.76 8.80 5.28
N LEU A 214 -21.44 7.54 4.99
CA LEU A 214 -22.33 6.64 4.24
C LEU A 214 -23.64 6.38 5.00
N ASP A 215 -23.61 6.36 6.35
CA ASP A 215 -24.82 6.24 7.18
C ASP A 215 -25.77 7.40 6.96
N ASP A 216 -25.27 8.64 7.01
CA ASP A 216 -26.06 9.83 6.80
C ASP A 216 -26.68 9.88 5.39
N ILE A 217 -25.91 9.42 4.38
CA ILE A 217 -26.39 9.32 3.00
C ILE A 217 -27.48 8.26 2.89
N ALA A 218 -27.30 7.09 3.49
CA ALA A 218 -28.26 6.00 3.48
C ALA A 218 -29.59 6.43 4.14
N ASP A 219 -29.52 7.08 5.29
CA ASP A 219 -30.68 7.60 6.01
C ASP A 219 -31.45 8.65 5.20
N GLU A 220 -30.74 9.60 4.56
CA GLU A 220 -31.34 10.62 3.69
C GLU A 220 -32.08 10.01 2.49
N LEU A 221 -31.48 8.94 1.91
CA LEU A 221 -32.07 8.25 0.76
C LEU A 221 -33.13 7.21 1.14
N GLY A 222 -33.28 6.89 2.42
CA GLY A 222 -34.17 5.82 2.91
C GLY A 222 -33.73 4.43 2.46
N LEU A 223 -32.41 4.18 2.39
CA LEU A 223 -31.78 2.97 1.89
C LEU A 223 -30.96 2.27 3.00
N SER A 224 -30.57 1.01 2.74
CA SER A 224 -29.51 0.38 3.50
C SER A 224 -28.14 0.98 3.08
N GLN A 225 -27.12 0.85 3.96
CA GLN A 225 -25.74 1.26 3.62
C GLN A 225 -25.24 0.62 2.30
N LEU A 226 -25.55 -0.65 2.07
CA LEU A 226 -25.12 -1.36 0.86
C LEU A 226 -25.84 -0.84 -0.39
N ASP A 227 -27.13 -0.59 -0.32
CA ASP A 227 -27.90 -0.03 -1.46
C ASP A 227 -27.45 1.42 -1.75
N ALA A 228 -27.13 2.19 -0.71
CA ALA A 228 -26.56 3.53 -0.88
C ALA A 228 -25.16 3.46 -1.51
N MET A 229 -24.29 2.56 -1.04
CA MET A 229 -22.98 2.30 -1.64
C MET A 229 -23.10 1.96 -3.14
N GLU A 230 -23.99 1.04 -3.51
CA GLU A 230 -24.20 0.65 -4.92
C GLU A 230 -24.59 1.85 -5.80
N LYS A 231 -25.38 2.78 -5.26
CA LYS A 231 -25.73 4.02 -5.99
C LYS A 231 -24.56 4.98 -6.16
N LEU A 232 -23.62 4.95 -5.23
CA LEU A 232 -22.44 5.83 -5.25
C LEU A 232 -21.29 5.28 -6.11
N MET A 233 -21.37 4.03 -6.55
CA MET A 233 -20.34 3.42 -7.36
C MET A 233 -20.39 3.85 -8.83
N PRO A 234 -19.22 3.99 -9.51
CA PRO A 234 -17.90 3.89 -8.94
C PRO A 234 -17.55 5.08 -8.03
N GLY A 235 -16.86 4.78 -6.92
CA GLY A 235 -16.52 5.76 -5.90
C GLY A 235 -15.38 5.28 -5.00
N GLY A 236 -14.93 6.15 -4.09
CA GLY A 236 -13.94 5.87 -3.07
C GLY A 236 -14.44 6.21 -1.67
N ALA A 237 -13.81 5.63 -0.66
CA ALA A 237 -14.15 5.92 0.72
C ALA A 237 -12.98 5.75 1.69
N ILE A 238 -13.09 6.43 2.82
CA ILE A 238 -12.30 6.22 4.02
C ILE A 238 -13.09 5.29 4.96
N TYR A 239 -12.44 4.22 5.40
CA TYR A 239 -13.02 3.19 6.26
C TYR A 239 -12.34 3.18 7.62
N PHE A 240 -13.06 3.51 8.68
CA PHE A 240 -12.59 3.45 10.06
C PHE A 240 -12.74 2.03 10.57
N MET A 241 -11.64 1.26 10.63
CA MET A 241 -11.70 -0.16 10.87
C MET A 241 -10.45 -0.78 11.52
N MET A 242 -9.53 0.03 12.03
CA MET A 242 -8.34 -0.41 12.75
C MET A 242 -8.36 0.06 14.21
N ASP A 243 -7.57 -0.62 15.04
CA ASP A 243 -7.37 -0.33 16.46
C ASP A 243 -6.05 0.41 16.69
N GLU A 244 -6.08 1.50 17.48
CA GLU A 244 -4.86 2.26 17.77
C GLU A 244 -3.79 1.43 18.51
N ALA A 245 -4.18 0.48 19.37
CA ALA A 245 -3.24 -0.38 20.04
C ALA A 245 -2.53 -1.35 19.09
N ASP A 246 -3.19 -1.76 18.01
CA ASP A 246 -2.54 -2.50 16.92
C ASP A 246 -1.57 -1.62 16.15
N ILE A 247 -1.94 -0.39 15.82
CA ILE A 247 -1.06 0.59 15.17
C ILE A 247 0.21 0.82 15.99
N ASP A 248 0.08 1.06 17.29
CA ASP A 248 1.20 1.24 18.21
C ASP A 248 2.16 0.04 18.20
N ARG A 249 1.59 -1.15 18.27
CA ARG A 249 2.36 -2.40 18.30
C ARG A 249 3.06 -2.66 16.98
N ILE A 250 2.39 -2.43 15.86
CA ILE A 250 2.97 -2.57 14.53
C ILE A 250 4.07 -1.53 14.32
N MET A 251 3.81 -0.27 14.64
CA MET A 251 4.75 0.84 14.45
C MET A 251 6.05 0.67 15.26
N THR A 252 5.98 0.04 16.45
CA THR A 252 7.15 -0.22 17.29
C THR A 252 7.82 -1.56 17.03
N SER A 253 7.27 -2.38 16.14
CA SER A 253 7.82 -3.69 15.84
C SER A 253 9.14 -3.60 15.08
N GLU A 254 9.93 -4.68 15.13
CA GLU A 254 11.18 -4.80 14.39
C GLU A 254 10.93 -4.74 12.87
N ASN A 255 11.76 -4.00 12.14
CA ASN A 255 11.65 -3.79 10.69
C ASN A 255 10.33 -3.15 10.21
N ALA A 256 9.63 -2.43 11.09
CA ALA A 256 8.49 -1.61 10.69
C ALA A 256 8.96 -0.24 10.19
N MET A 257 8.71 0.03 8.93
CA MET A 257 8.91 1.34 8.30
C MET A 257 7.65 2.19 8.46
N ILE A 258 7.77 3.48 8.22
CA ILE A 258 6.61 4.38 8.10
C ILE A 258 6.37 4.66 6.63
N GLY A 259 5.19 4.27 6.14
CA GLY A 259 4.67 4.59 4.81
C GLY A 259 3.43 5.48 4.91
N SER A 260 3.15 6.30 3.92
CA SER A 260 1.95 7.13 3.92
C SER A 260 0.75 6.43 3.29
N ASP A 261 0.97 5.55 2.33
CA ASP A 261 -0.10 4.97 1.50
C ASP A 261 -1.03 6.05 0.92
N GLY A 262 -0.46 7.23 0.61
CA GLY A 262 -1.19 8.41 0.18
C GLY A 262 -1.72 8.27 -1.24
N LEU A 263 -3.00 8.64 -1.45
CA LEU A 263 -3.67 8.66 -2.75
C LEU A 263 -3.92 10.13 -3.15
N PRO A 264 -3.22 10.66 -4.18
CA PRO A 264 -3.27 12.09 -4.51
C PRO A 264 -4.50 12.51 -5.32
N GLU A 265 -5.23 11.58 -5.92
CA GLU A 265 -6.32 11.86 -6.86
C GLU A 265 -7.71 11.94 -6.21
N ASP A 266 -7.87 11.66 -4.91
CA ASP A 266 -9.14 11.79 -4.21
C ASP A 266 -9.59 13.26 -4.11
N GLU A 267 -10.88 13.51 -4.25
CA GLU A 267 -11.47 14.85 -4.05
C GLU A 267 -11.47 15.25 -2.57
N HIS A 268 -11.64 14.26 -1.68
CA HIS A 268 -11.53 14.39 -0.23
C HIS A 268 -10.47 13.39 0.28
N PRO A 269 -9.16 13.69 0.10
CA PRO A 269 -8.11 12.72 0.36
C PRO A 269 -8.00 12.41 1.85
N HIS A 270 -7.72 11.14 2.15
CA HIS A 270 -7.40 10.71 3.51
C HIS A 270 -6.23 11.56 4.09
N PRO A 271 -6.29 12.03 5.34
CA PRO A 271 -5.25 12.86 5.95
C PRO A 271 -3.83 12.25 5.90
N ARG A 272 -3.70 10.93 5.71
CA ARG A 272 -2.42 10.25 5.56
C ARG A 272 -1.58 10.75 4.38
N LEU A 273 -2.20 11.29 3.33
CA LEU A 273 -1.50 11.88 2.19
C LEU A 273 -0.53 12.99 2.61
N TRP A 274 -0.95 13.85 3.51
CA TRP A 274 -0.19 15.03 3.95
C TRP A 274 0.38 14.90 5.37
N GLY A 275 -0.30 14.16 6.24
CA GLY A 275 -0.09 14.18 7.68
C GLY A 275 0.75 13.03 8.24
N THR A 276 1.01 11.96 7.50
CA THR A 276 1.63 10.73 8.03
C THR A 276 2.94 11.02 8.80
N PHE A 277 3.92 11.60 8.16
CA PHE A 277 5.24 11.79 8.77
C PHE A 277 5.25 12.84 9.89
N PRO A 278 4.60 14.02 9.74
CA PRO A 278 4.42 14.95 10.84
C PRO A 278 3.66 14.38 12.03
N ARG A 279 2.62 13.54 11.79
CA ARG A 279 1.84 12.87 12.85
C ARG A 279 2.69 11.90 13.66
N VAL A 280 3.55 11.11 13.01
CA VAL A 280 4.49 10.24 13.73
C VAL A 280 5.38 11.05 14.66
N LEU A 281 5.97 12.14 14.18
CA LEU A 281 6.88 12.97 14.98
C LEU A 281 6.14 13.76 16.08
N GLY A 282 4.97 14.32 15.77
CA GLY A 282 4.19 15.13 16.72
C GLY A 282 3.42 14.26 17.71
N HIS A 283 2.49 13.46 17.21
CA HIS A 283 1.58 12.71 18.06
C HIS A 283 2.26 11.50 18.71
N TYR A 284 2.86 10.58 17.92
CA TYR A 284 3.40 9.33 18.47
C TYR A 284 4.72 9.50 19.22
N VAL A 285 5.62 10.37 18.75
CA VAL A 285 6.91 10.60 19.41
C VAL A 285 6.75 11.60 20.57
N ARG A 286 6.29 12.83 20.28
CA ARG A 286 6.30 13.90 21.29
C ARG A 286 5.18 13.75 22.32
N GLU A 287 3.93 13.55 21.89
CA GLU A 287 2.78 13.53 22.79
C GLU A 287 2.59 12.18 23.46
N LYS A 288 2.57 11.10 22.68
CA LYS A 288 2.32 9.73 23.16
C LYS A 288 3.57 9.06 23.71
N GLN A 289 4.78 9.57 23.37
CA GLN A 289 6.08 9.03 23.79
C GLN A 289 6.24 7.53 23.44
N LEU A 290 5.69 7.11 22.31
CA LEU A 290 5.68 5.71 21.89
C LEU A 290 7.09 5.20 21.57
N MET A 291 7.95 6.06 21.01
CA MET A 291 9.34 5.78 20.68
C MET A 291 10.16 7.07 20.71
N PRO A 292 11.50 6.99 20.85
CA PRO A 292 12.35 8.18 20.77
C PRO A 292 12.42 8.71 19.33
N VAL A 293 12.66 10.03 19.17
CA VAL A 293 12.66 10.71 17.87
C VAL A 293 13.66 10.10 16.87
N HIS A 294 14.85 9.68 17.32
CA HIS A 294 15.84 9.08 16.43
C HIS A 294 15.40 7.73 15.86
N GLU A 295 14.61 6.95 16.60
CA GLU A 295 14.02 5.71 16.13
C GLU A 295 12.96 5.98 15.06
N ALA A 296 12.05 6.94 15.30
CA ALA A 296 11.05 7.35 14.32
C ALA A 296 11.72 7.85 13.03
N VAL A 297 12.75 8.69 13.14
CA VAL A 297 13.53 9.17 11.98
C VAL A 297 14.19 8.00 11.24
N HIS A 298 14.78 7.04 11.95
CA HIS A 298 15.38 5.86 11.34
C HIS A 298 14.34 5.05 10.52
N ARG A 299 13.14 4.86 11.05
CA ARG A 299 12.03 4.14 10.37
C ARG A 299 11.53 4.84 9.11
N MET A 300 11.69 6.15 9.01
CA MET A 300 11.32 6.98 7.85
C MET A 300 12.49 7.21 6.88
N THR A 301 13.71 6.79 7.20
CA THR A 301 14.92 7.09 6.42
C THR A 301 15.79 5.86 6.21
N GLY A 302 16.76 5.61 7.09
CA GLY A 302 17.74 4.55 6.94
C GLY A 302 17.16 3.15 6.88
N LEU A 303 16.11 2.85 7.66
CA LEU A 303 15.44 1.57 7.62
C LEU A 303 14.68 1.38 6.29
N SER A 304 13.96 2.41 5.84
CA SER A 304 13.25 2.39 4.55
C SER A 304 14.23 2.24 3.39
N ALA A 305 15.30 3.06 3.36
CA ALA A 305 16.32 2.97 2.31
C ALA A 305 16.99 1.59 2.28
N GLY A 306 17.26 0.99 3.45
CA GLY A 306 17.85 -0.33 3.56
C GLY A 306 16.92 -1.44 3.02
N ASN A 307 15.67 -1.46 3.44
CA ASN A 307 14.70 -2.48 3.00
C ASN A 307 14.35 -2.38 1.50
N PHE A 308 14.30 -1.16 0.96
CA PHE A 308 14.09 -0.92 -0.47
C PHE A 308 15.39 -0.93 -1.29
N MET A 309 16.53 -1.27 -0.66
CA MET A 309 17.86 -1.36 -1.28
C MET A 309 18.28 -0.09 -2.04
N LEU A 310 17.85 1.07 -1.56
CA LEU A 310 18.19 2.38 -2.13
C LEU A 310 19.64 2.73 -1.77
N LYS A 311 20.52 2.71 -2.76
CA LYS A 311 21.95 2.96 -2.58
C LYS A 311 22.22 4.44 -2.25
N ASP A 312 23.13 4.66 -1.30
CA ASP A 312 23.66 5.97 -0.93
C ASP A 312 22.60 6.99 -0.47
N ARG A 313 21.48 6.51 0.16
CA ARG A 313 20.38 7.33 0.70
C ARG A 313 19.99 6.91 2.10
N GLY A 314 19.16 7.72 2.77
CA GLY A 314 18.59 7.44 4.08
C GLY A 314 19.50 7.68 5.28
N LEU A 315 20.76 8.07 5.08
CA LEU A 315 21.72 8.36 6.13
C LEU A 315 22.51 9.63 5.81
N ILE A 316 22.82 10.43 6.84
CA ILE A 316 23.76 11.54 6.73
C ILE A 316 25.19 10.96 6.79
N ARG A 317 25.77 10.76 5.61
CA ARG A 317 27.09 10.13 5.45
C ARG A 317 27.85 10.74 4.26
N GLN A 318 29.17 10.83 4.36
CA GLN A 318 30.01 11.29 3.25
C GLN A 318 29.83 10.40 2.02
N GLY A 319 29.56 11.00 0.85
CA GLY A 319 29.31 10.33 -0.42
C GLY A 319 27.85 9.98 -0.67
N TYR A 320 26.95 10.15 0.31
CA TYR A 320 25.53 9.93 0.15
C TYR A 320 24.83 11.15 -0.42
N PHE A 321 23.69 10.91 -1.08
CA PHE A 321 22.80 11.99 -1.53
C PHE A 321 22.29 12.81 -0.34
N ALA A 322 22.23 14.12 -0.50
CA ALA A 322 21.82 15.05 0.54
C ALA A 322 20.28 15.27 0.52
N ASP A 323 19.52 14.20 0.70
CA ASP A 323 18.06 14.27 0.90
C ASP A 323 17.80 14.64 2.36
N ILE A 324 17.78 15.94 2.66
CA ILE A 324 17.78 16.45 4.04
C ILE A 324 16.45 17.13 4.36
N THR A 325 15.79 16.67 5.43
CA THR A 325 14.64 17.33 6.02
C THR A 325 15.04 18.02 7.32
N ILE A 326 14.67 19.29 7.46
CA ILE A 326 14.88 20.09 8.68
C ILE A 326 13.53 20.36 9.33
N PHE A 327 13.36 20.01 10.59
CA PHE A 327 12.14 20.23 11.34
C PHE A 327 12.40 20.63 12.78
N ASP A 328 11.44 21.33 13.39
CA ASP A 328 11.42 21.67 14.81
C ASP A 328 10.69 20.56 15.56
N ALA A 329 11.42 19.77 16.35
CA ALA A 329 10.88 18.61 17.05
C ALA A 329 9.82 19.01 18.13
N ASP A 330 9.89 20.22 18.65
CA ASP A 330 8.94 20.71 19.67
C ASP A 330 7.62 21.20 19.04
N ARG A 331 7.59 21.42 17.71
CA ARG A 331 6.46 22.05 17.02
C ARG A 331 5.84 21.21 15.91
N VAL A 332 6.61 20.29 15.32
CA VAL A 332 6.11 19.46 14.20
C VAL A 332 4.87 18.68 14.61
N ILE A 333 3.81 18.80 13.83
CA ILE A 333 2.53 18.09 13.96
C ILE A 333 1.79 18.11 12.62
N ASP A 334 0.96 17.10 12.37
CA ASP A 334 0.02 17.12 11.25
C ASP A 334 -1.10 18.15 11.47
N LYS A 335 -1.62 18.68 10.36
CA LYS A 335 -2.79 19.57 10.34
C LYS A 335 -3.91 19.01 9.47
N ALA A 336 -3.65 17.92 8.79
CA ALA A 336 -4.63 17.24 7.96
C ALA A 336 -5.67 16.55 8.84
N THR A 337 -6.94 16.66 8.49
CA THR A 337 -8.11 16.05 9.17
C THR A 337 -8.94 15.25 8.17
N TYR A 338 -9.80 14.38 8.69
CA TYR A 338 -10.83 13.71 7.90
C TYR A 338 -11.90 14.68 7.44
#